data_6b8dca34de2672fac08554d85cab0ffa
#
_entry.id   6b8dca34de2672fac08554d85cab0ffa
#
_cell.length_a   1.000
_cell.length_b   1.000
_cell.length_c   1.000
_cell.angle_alpha   90.00
_cell.angle_beta   90.00
_cell.angle_gamma   90.00
#
_symmetry.space_group_name_H-M   'P 1'
#
loop_
_entity.id
_entity.type
_entity.pdbx_description
1 polymer ?
#
loop_
_entity_poly.entity_id
_entity_poly.type
_entity_poly.pdbx_seq_one_letter_code
_entity_poly.pdbx_strand_id
1 'polypeptide(L)'
;LSLHDALPILKKNDGLYLTFTPNKQICLRDFNGGEVEKVNQETFDYFTSIGFEHQGFDVHNFDGAPRWLFVKDMAGLTEEDLWKSYGKDAKYDIKKTWEYGVTTRELRYEELPLFKKLTEETSARRNFEDKDLAYYQAVYEEFGERAKFMVAELNFATYLENLHEKLRKLQETLNEVNEALIANPKSRKKNNQKREFEDEVRTVRKRIDEAKEMKTSDEPEILAGALFIVHPQEVVYLFSGTYEKYKQYYAPYLIQHKMLTYTVENNIPKYNFYGVDGVFDGSDGVLKFKQSFGGHVEELMGN
;
A
#
# COMPACT_ATOMS: atom_id res chain seq x y z
N LEU A 1 1.46 14.79 23.59
CA LEU A 1 1.02 15.87 24.50
C LEU A 1 0.53 15.23 25.80
N SER A 2 1.15 15.60 26.93
CA SER A 2 0.59 15.20 28.24
C SER A 2 -0.59 16.13 28.59
N LEU A 3 -1.48 15.68 29.46
CA LEU A 3 -2.53 16.54 30.01
C LEU A 3 -1.95 17.82 30.65
N HIS A 4 -0.74 17.74 31.22
CA HIS A 4 -0.01 18.88 31.77
C HIS A 4 0.33 19.93 30.71
N ASP A 5 0.59 19.51 29.44
CA ASP A 5 0.90 20.41 28.35
C ASP A 5 -0.37 21.06 27.77
N ALA A 6 -1.50 20.36 27.79
CA ALA A 6 -2.78 20.83 27.27
C ALA A 6 -3.45 21.90 28.17
N LEU A 7 -3.37 21.76 29.50
CA LEU A 7 -4.00 22.69 30.45
C LEU A 7 -3.53 24.14 30.32
N PRO A 8 -2.23 24.46 30.17
CA PRO A 8 -1.78 25.82 29.91
C PRO A 8 -2.30 26.39 28.60
N ILE A 9 -2.41 25.56 27.53
CA ILE A 9 -2.94 25.97 26.24
C ILE A 9 -4.42 26.32 26.36
N LEU A 10 -5.23 25.51 27.03
CA LEU A 10 -6.62 25.80 27.32
C LEU A 10 -6.79 27.10 28.07
N LYS A 11 -6.04 27.31 29.16
CA LYS A 11 -6.09 28.54 29.94
C LYS A 11 -5.69 29.78 29.14
N LYS A 12 -4.68 29.65 28.29
CA LYS A 12 -4.20 30.77 27.45
C LYS A 12 -5.23 31.20 26.40
N ASN A 13 -6.06 30.26 25.93
CA ASN A 13 -7.03 30.46 24.85
C ASN A 13 -8.49 30.50 25.37
N ASP A 14 -8.70 30.66 26.67
CA ASP A 14 -10.04 30.67 27.31
C ASP A 14 -10.90 29.45 26.91
N GLY A 15 -10.23 28.29 26.70
CA GLY A 15 -10.89 27.05 26.31
C GLY A 15 -11.77 26.49 27.40
N LEU A 16 -12.99 26.07 27.06
CA LEU A 16 -13.97 25.54 27.98
C LEU A 16 -13.79 24.04 28.24
N TYR A 17 -13.32 23.29 27.24
CA TYR A 17 -13.10 21.84 27.33
C TYR A 17 -11.99 21.40 26.40
N LEU A 18 -11.46 20.20 26.63
CA LEU A 18 -10.48 19.53 25.78
C LEU A 18 -11.10 18.25 25.23
N THR A 19 -11.12 18.12 23.91
CA THR A 19 -11.40 16.85 23.24
C THR A 19 -10.12 16.32 22.60
N PHE A 20 -9.87 15.03 22.73
CA PHE A 20 -8.72 14.37 22.09
C PHE A 20 -9.02 12.90 21.84
N THR A 21 -8.36 12.34 20.83
CA THR A 21 -8.44 10.91 20.51
C THR A 21 -7.12 10.26 20.90
N PRO A 22 -7.09 9.50 22.02
CA PRO A 22 -5.86 8.83 22.44
C PRO A 22 -5.50 7.72 21.44
N ASN A 23 -4.23 7.67 21.02
CA ASN A 23 -3.71 6.52 20.28
C ASN A 23 -3.50 5.33 21.25
N LYS A 24 -4.61 4.82 21.76
CA LYS A 24 -4.64 3.75 22.75
C LYS A 24 -5.47 2.59 22.25
N GLN A 25 -4.80 1.46 22.03
CA GLN A 25 -5.46 0.19 21.73
C GLN A 25 -6.28 -0.28 22.94
N ILE A 26 -7.52 -0.65 22.69
CA ILE A 26 -8.43 -1.21 23.69
C ILE A 26 -8.75 -2.67 23.42
N CYS A 27 -8.59 -3.15 22.18
CA CYS A 27 -8.88 -4.52 21.81
C CYS A 27 -7.92 -4.95 20.69
N LEU A 28 -7.42 -6.17 20.80
CA LEU A 28 -6.72 -6.86 19.73
C LEU A 28 -7.72 -7.73 18.98
N ARG A 29 -7.74 -7.62 17.67
CA ARG A 29 -8.58 -8.42 16.79
C ARG A 29 -7.72 -9.22 15.82
N ASP A 30 -8.25 -10.33 15.37
CA ASP A 30 -7.58 -11.14 14.38
C ASP A 30 -7.56 -10.46 12.98
N PHE A 31 -7.01 -11.16 12.03
CA PHE A 31 -6.95 -10.77 10.62
C PHE A 31 -8.31 -10.41 9.99
N ASN A 32 -9.39 -11.03 10.44
CA ASN A 32 -10.76 -10.83 9.96
C ASN A 32 -11.61 -9.95 10.89
N GLY A 33 -10.99 -9.28 11.85
CA GLY A 33 -11.69 -8.41 12.81
C GLY A 33 -12.35 -9.17 13.96
N GLY A 34 -12.16 -10.49 14.07
CA GLY A 34 -12.61 -11.29 15.22
C GLY A 34 -11.86 -10.89 16.50
N GLU A 35 -12.56 -10.84 17.62
CA GLU A 35 -12.01 -10.45 18.91
C GLU A 35 -11.02 -11.51 19.41
N VAL A 36 -9.76 -11.16 19.62
CA VAL A 36 -8.70 -12.02 20.17
C VAL A 36 -8.55 -11.80 21.67
N GLU A 37 -8.60 -10.55 22.08
CA GLU A 37 -8.57 -10.13 23.47
C GLU A 37 -9.87 -9.41 23.80
N LYS A 38 -10.30 -9.49 25.06
CA LYS A 38 -11.44 -8.70 25.54
C LYS A 38 -11.09 -7.21 25.54
N VAL A 39 -12.11 -6.40 25.31
CA VAL A 39 -11.98 -4.94 25.43
C VAL A 39 -11.42 -4.57 26.80
N ASN A 40 -10.35 -3.78 26.80
CA ASN A 40 -9.68 -3.33 28.02
C ASN A 40 -10.52 -2.25 28.74
N GLN A 41 -11.40 -2.70 29.63
CA GLN A 41 -12.26 -1.82 30.42
C GLN A 41 -11.46 -0.92 31.38
N GLU A 42 -10.33 -1.38 31.91
CA GLU A 42 -9.49 -0.60 32.83
C GLU A 42 -9.00 0.71 32.20
N THR A 43 -8.79 0.72 30.87
CA THR A 43 -8.42 1.95 30.16
C THR A 43 -9.53 2.99 30.22
N PHE A 44 -10.79 2.60 30.01
CA PHE A 44 -11.93 3.51 30.11
C PHE A 44 -12.12 3.99 31.55
N ASP A 45 -12.05 3.10 32.53
CA ASP A 45 -12.17 3.40 33.92
C ASP A 45 -11.11 4.41 34.40
N TYR A 46 -9.86 4.26 33.89
CA TYR A 46 -8.79 5.21 34.15
C TYR A 46 -9.14 6.62 33.65
N PHE A 47 -9.50 6.76 32.37
CA PHE A 47 -9.85 8.08 31.82
C PHE A 47 -11.05 8.71 32.51
N THR A 48 -12.06 7.92 32.84
CA THR A 48 -13.23 8.37 33.63
C THR A 48 -12.80 8.85 35.02
N SER A 49 -11.90 8.13 35.69
CA SER A 49 -11.42 8.49 37.02
C SER A 49 -10.69 9.83 37.08
N ILE A 50 -10.10 10.27 35.98
CA ILE A 50 -9.39 11.55 35.86
C ILE A 50 -10.25 12.66 35.23
N GLY A 51 -11.55 12.40 35.02
CA GLY A 51 -12.54 13.39 34.65
C GLY A 51 -12.84 13.50 33.16
N PHE A 52 -12.42 12.53 32.32
CA PHE A 52 -12.82 12.46 30.92
C PHE A 52 -14.11 11.67 30.75
N GLU A 53 -14.91 12.10 29.81
CA GLU A 53 -16.13 11.41 29.37
C GLU A 53 -15.88 10.87 27.93
N HIS A 54 -16.05 9.55 27.77
CA HIS A 54 -15.96 8.92 26.46
C HIS A 54 -17.20 9.27 25.63
N GLN A 55 -16.99 9.88 24.45
CA GLN A 55 -18.07 10.38 23.59
C GLN A 55 -18.72 9.30 22.72
N GLY A 56 -18.31 8.05 22.88
CA GLY A 56 -18.80 6.93 22.09
C GLY A 56 -17.88 6.62 20.91
N PHE A 57 -18.29 5.61 20.16
CA PHE A 57 -17.58 5.18 18.95
C PHE A 57 -18.30 5.71 17.73
N ASP A 58 -17.72 6.70 17.08
CA ASP A 58 -18.23 7.16 15.80
C ASP A 58 -17.80 6.19 14.69
N VAL A 59 -18.76 5.58 14.01
CA VAL A 59 -18.51 4.48 13.07
C VAL A 59 -17.98 4.99 11.72
N HIS A 60 -18.13 6.28 11.43
CA HIS A 60 -17.86 6.83 10.09
C HIS A 60 -17.07 8.14 10.07
N ASN A 61 -16.48 8.56 11.17
CA ASN A 61 -15.81 9.87 11.23
C ASN A 61 -14.32 9.75 10.97
N PHE A 62 -13.91 10.00 9.72
CA PHE A 62 -12.50 10.12 9.33
C PHE A 62 -11.90 11.51 9.66
N ASP A 63 -12.64 12.42 10.25
CA ASP A 63 -12.15 13.75 10.66
C ASP A 63 -11.19 13.71 11.86
N GLY A 64 -10.99 12.53 12.44
CA GLY A 64 -10.07 12.25 13.53
C GLY A 64 -9.16 11.04 13.26
N ALA A 65 -8.59 10.48 14.33
CA ALA A 65 -7.86 9.22 14.24
C ALA A 65 -8.83 8.06 13.94
N PRO A 66 -8.47 7.13 13.04
CA PRO A 66 -9.33 6.01 12.72
C PRO A 66 -9.54 5.12 13.96
N ARG A 67 -10.75 4.60 14.14
CA ARG A 67 -11.03 3.63 15.22
C ARG A 67 -10.31 2.30 15.02
N TRP A 68 -10.20 1.87 13.77
CA TRP A 68 -9.63 0.57 13.40
C TRP A 68 -8.34 0.77 12.63
N LEU A 69 -7.25 0.19 13.11
CA LEU A 69 -5.96 0.15 12.42
C LEU A 69 -5.67 -1.26 11.93
N PHE A 70 -5.14 -1.39 10.72
CA PHE A 70 -4.55 -2.65 10.29
C PHE A 70 -3.03 -2.55 10.46
N VAL A 71 -2.45 -3.43 11.27
CA VAL A 71 -1.04 -3.38 11.65
C VAL A 71 -0.35 -4.72 11.47
N LYS A 72 0.97 -4.68 11.39
CA LYS A 72 1.81 -5.87 11.33
C LYS A 72 2.97 -5.73 12.30
N ASP A 73 3.16 -6.77 13.13
CA ASP A 73 4.34 -6.89 13.98
C ASP A 73 5.55 -7.23 13.12
N MET A 74 6.61 -6.44 13.31
CA MET A 74 7.83 -6.52 12.52
C MET A 74 9.05 -6.91 13.36
N ALA A 75 8.92 -6.88 14.69
CA ALA A 75 10.00 -7.14 15.61
C ALA A 75 10.64 -8.52 15.40
N GLY A 76 11.94 -8.53 15.12
CA GLY A 76 12.72 -9.76 14.94
C GLY A 76 12.47 -10.51 13.63
N LEU A 77 11.67 -9.98 12.71
CA LEU A 77 11.50 -10.58 11.38
C LEU A 77 12.75 -10.35 10.53
N THR A 78 13.13 -11.39 9.78
CA THR A 78 14.03 -11.28 8.64
C THR A 78 13.26 -10.96 7.37
N GLU A 79 13.95 -10.54 6.30
CA GLU A 79 13.30 -10.36 4.98
C GLU A 79 12.66 -11.67 4.47
N GLU A 80 13.27 -12.82 4.78
CA GLU A 80 12.73 -14.13 4.42
C GLU A 80 11.41 -14.41 5.16
N ASP A 81 11.35 -14.11 6.48
CA ASP A 81 10.16 -14.27 7.29
C ASP A 81 9.06 -13.30 6.82
N LEU A 82 9.44 -12.05 6.53
CA LEU A 82 8.55 -11.06 5.95
C LEU A 82 7.93 -11.59 4.65
N TRP A 83 8.74 -12.06 3.71
CA TRP A 83 8.24 -12.61 2.46
C TRP A 83 7.34 -13.82 2.67
N LYS A 84 7.71 -14.75 3.57
CA LYS A 84 6.89 -15.93 3.90
C LYS A 84 5.52 -15.54 4.44
N SER A 85 5.44 -14.46 5.23
CA SER A 85 4.22 -13.99 5.87
C SER A 85 3.18 -13.39 4.92
N TYR A 86 3.57 -13.02 3.70
CA TYR A 86 2.64 -12.48 2.70
C TYR A 86 1.67 -13.53 2.18
N GLY A 87 0.45 -13.11 1.89
CA GLY A 87 -0.54 -13.89 1.15
C GLY A 87 -0.08 -14.20 -0.29
N LYS A 88 -0.77 -15.15 -0.91
CA LYS A 88 -0.45 -15.55 -2.29
C LYS A 88 -0.62 -14.41 -3.28
N ASP A 89 -1.65 -13.58 -3.09
CA ASP A 89 -1.98 -12.47 -3.97
C ASP A 89 -0.89 -11.41 -3.94
N ALA A 90 -0.46 -10.96 -2.74
CA ALA A 90 0.64 -10.00 -2.64
C ALA A 90 1.94 -10.52 -3.28
N LYS A 91 2.28 -11.80 -3.03
CA LYS A 91 3.46 -12.42 -3.66
C LYS A 91 3.36 -12.46 -5.18
N TYR A 92 2.18 -12.76 -5.70
CA TYR A 92 1.94 -12.79 -7.15
C TYR A 92 2.07 -11.39 -7.75
N ASP A 93 1.38 -10.40 -7.16
CA ASP A 93 1.33 -9.04 -7.67
C ASP A 93 2.71 -8.35 -7.58
N ILE A 94 3.47 -8.55 -6.50
CA ILE A 94 4.85 -8.07 -6.39
C ILE A 94 5.74 -8.68 -7.49
N LYS A 95 5.66 -10.01 -7.72
CA LYS A 95 6.42 -10.65 -8.81
C LYS A 95 6.05 -10.09 -10.17
N LYS A 96 4.77 -9.75 -10.39
CA LYS A 96 4.32 -9.10 -11.62
C LYS A 96 4.93 -7.72 -11.81
N THR A 97 5.05 -6.92 -10.74
CA THR A 97 5.72 -5.60 -10.84
C THR A 97 7.17 -5.77 -11.31
N TRP A 98 7.88 -6.76 -10.79
CA TRP A 98 9.25 -7.05 -11.22
C TRP A 98 9.32 -7.50 -12.68
N GLU A 99 8.40 -8.37 -13.13
CA GLU A 99 8.31 -8.78 -14.53
C GLU A 99 8.06 -7.60 -15.48
N TYR A 100 7.32 -6.59 -15.04
CA TYR A 100 7.05 -5.38 -15.83
C TYR A 100 8.22 -4.39 -15.81
N GLY A 101 9.12 -4.51 -14.85
CA GLY A 101 10.20 -3.56 -14.65
C GLY A 101 9.77 -2.30 -13.90
N VAL A 102 8.71 -2.41 -13.08
CA VAL A 102 8.30 -1.32 -12.16
C VAL A 102 9.39 -1.12 -11.12
N THR A 103 9.76 0.13 -10.90
CA THR A 103 10.75 0.55 -9.89
C THR A 103 10.12 1.48 -8.87
N THR A 104 10.78 1.65 -7.72
CA THR A 104 10.34 2.58 -6.68
C THR A 104 11.43 3.58 -6.37
N ARG A 105 11.05 4.83 -6.13
CA ARG A 105 11.94 5.87 -5.61
C ARG A 105 11.21 6.81 -4.66
N GLU A 106 11.99 7.60 -3.93
CA GLU A 106 11.49 8.69 -3.11
C GLU A 106 11.41 9.99 -3.95
N LEU A 107 10.36 10.79 -3.76
CA LEU A 107 10.23 12.10 -4.37
C LEU A 107 11.03 13.15 -3.59
N ARG A 108 11.60 14.09 -4.30
CA ARG A 108 12.21 15.29 -3.73
C ARG A 108 11.14 16.38 -3.51
N TYR A 109 11.47 17.39 -2.76
CA TYR A 109 10.55 18.50 -2.45
C TYR A 109 9.91 19.12 -3.69
N GLU A 110 10.72 19.38 -4.73
CA GLU A 110 10.26 20.00 -5.97
C GLU A 110 9.30 19.09 -6.77
N GLU A 111 9.28 17.80 -6.47
CA GLU A 111 8.43 16.80 -7.12
C GLU A 111 7.10 16.57 -6.39
N LEU A 112 6.87 17.18 -5.21
CA LEU A 112 5.62 17.04 -4.45
C LEU A 112 4.35 17.41 -5.24
N PRO A 113 4.37 18.34 -6.21
CA PRO A 113 3.23 18.54 -7.11
C PRO A 113 2.79 17.28 -7.86
N LEU A 114 3.72 16.34 -8.16
CA LEU A 114 3.39 15.06 -8.78
C LEU A 114 2.60 14.16 -7.81
N PHE A 115 2.99 14.16 -6.53
CA PHE A 115 2.26 13.45 -5.49
C PHE A 115 0.86 14.03 -5.28
N LYS A 116 0.74 15.36 -5.21
CA LYS A 116 -0.54 16.06 -5.10
C LYS A 116 -1.48 15.70 -6.25
N LYS A 117 -1.00 15.70 -7.49
CA LYS A 117 -1.81 15.30 -8.65
C LYS A 117 -2.33 13.87 -8.54
N LEU A 118 -1.50 12.95 -8.04
CA LEU A 118 -1.85 11.55 -7.85
C LEU A 118 -2.93 11.37 -6.76
N THR A 119 -2.81 12.07 -5.63
CA THR A 119 -3.81 12.01 -4.54
C THR A 119 -5.10 12.69 -4.95
N GLU A 120 -5.06 13.78 -5.70
CA GLU A 120 -6.22 14.50 -6.22
C GLU A 120 -7.07 13.62 -7.16
N GLU A 121 -6.45 12.88 -8.10
CA GLU A 121 -7.20 11.94 -8.95
C GLU A 121 -7.84 10.81 -8.13
N THR A 122 -7.13 10.34 -7.10
CA THR A 122 -7.63 9.30 -6.21
C THR A 122 -8.79 9.80 -5.35
N SER A 123 -8.70 11.00 -4.79
CA SER A 123 -9.73 11.61 -3.96
C SER A 123 -11.01 11.90 -4.76
N ALA A 124 -10.86 12.45 -5.97
CA ALA A 124 -11.98 12.66 -6.88
C ALA A 124 -12.74 11.37 -7.20
N ARG A 125 -12.01 10.28 -7.44
CA ARG A 125 -12.60 8.96 -7.73
C ARG A 125 -13.30 8.33 -6.52
N ARG A 126 -12.74 8.53 -5.32
CA ARG A 126 -13.23 7.92 -4.08
C ARG A 126 -14.12 8.84 -3.25
N ASN A 127 -14.35 10.05 -3.72
CA ASN A 127 -15.20 11.07 -3.10
C ASN A 127 -14.82 11.38 -1.64
N PHE A 128 -13.53 11.66 -1.41
CA PHE A 128 -13.05 12.20 -0.14
C PHE A 128 -12.27 13.50 -0.38
N GLU A 129 -12.14 14.33 0.66
CA GLU A 129 -11.39 15.58 0.59
C GLU A 129 -9.87 15.30 0.66
N ASP A 130 -9.14 15.74 -0.38
CA ASP A 130 -7.69 15.64 -0.42
C ASP A 130 -7.03 16.83 0.29
N LYS A 131 -5.83 16.64 0.81
CA LYS A 131 -5.00 17.72 1.35
C LYS A 131 -4.44 18.56 0.22
N ASP A 132 -4.21 19.86 0.48
CA ASP A 132 -3.57 20.74 -0.48
C ASP A 132 -2.05 20.51 -0.60
N LEU A 133 -1.43 21.11 -1.58
CA LEU A 133 0.02 20.97 -1.78
C LEU A 133 0.81 21.52 -0.60
N ALA A 134 0.33 22.63 0.00
CA ALA A 134 1.00 23.26 1.13
C ALA A 134 1.08 22.32 2.35
N TYR A 135 0.04 21.51 2.56
CA TYR A 135 0.07 20.47 3.59
C TYR A 135 1.19 19.45 3.35
N TYR A 136 1.32 18.93 2.12
CA TYR A 136 2.37 17.95 1.80
C TYR A 136 3.77 18.56 1.88
N GLN A 137 3.92 19.82 1.50
CA GLN A 137 5.18 20.57 1.64
C GLN A 137 5.55 20.75 3.11
N ALA A 138 4.60 21.15 3.95
CA ALA A 138 4.82 21.28 5.40
C ALA A 138 5.19 19.94 6.05
N VAL A 139 4.52 18.84 5.65
CA VAL A 139 4.89 17.49 6.13
C VAL A 139 6.33 17.14 5.74
N TYR A 140 6.73 17.42 4.50
CA TYR A 140 8.08 17.15 4.04
C TYR A 140 9.13 17.93 4.86
N GLU A 141 8.89 19.24 5.09
CA GLU A 141 9.80 20.12 5.82
C GLU A 141 9.89 19.78 7.32
N GLU A 142 8.74 19.57 7.97
CA GLU A 142 8.67 19.38 9.42
C GLU A 142 9.13 17.96 9.85
N PHE A 143 8.84 16.95 9.05
CA PHE A 143 9.27 15.57 9.34
C PHE A 143 10.65 15.24 8.77
N GLY A 144 11.12 15.98 7.74
CA GLY A 144 12.40 15.75 7.08
C GLY A 144 12.55 14.29 6.61
N GLU A 145 13.67 13.65 6.94
CA GLU A 145 13.94 12.26 6.53
C GLU A 145 12.92 11.22 7.02
N ARG A 146 12.08 11.58 7.98
CA ARG A 146 11.01 10.72 8.48
C ARG A 146 9.77 10.71 7.59
N ALA A 147 9.59 11.71 6.74
CA ALA A 147 8.52 11.72 5.73
C ALA A 147 9.04 11.10 4.43
N LYS A 148 8.53 9.92 4.07
CA LYS A 148 8.91 9.20 2.86
C LYS A 148 7.80 9.29 1.82
N PHE A 149 7.98 10.16 0.83
CA PHE A 149 7.09 10.26 -0.33
C PHE A 149 7.55 9.28 -1.41
N MET A 150 7.07 8.06 -1.32
CA MET A 150 7.45 6.97 -2.23
C MET A 150 6.56 6.95 -3.47
N VAL A 151 7.16 6.75 -4.64
CA VAL A 151 6.43 6.47 -5.87
C VAL A 151 6.92 5.18 -6.51
N ALA A 152 6.02 4.53 -7.24
CA ALA A 152 6.35 3.45 -8.16
C ALA A 152 6.15 3.95 -9.58
N GLU A 153 7.14 3.68 -10.44
CA GLU A 153 7.19 4.18 -11.80
C GLU A 153 7.59 3.09 -12.79
N LEU A 154 7.19 3.25 -14.04
CA LEU A 154 7.51 2.35 -15.14
C LEU A 154 7.98 3.16 -16.34
N ASN A 155 9.14 2.80 -16.88
CA ASN A 155 9.57 3.28 -18.18
C ASN A 155 8.94 2.41 -19.28
N PHE A 156 7.91 2.95 -19.95
CA PHE A 156 7.18 2.24 -20.98
C PHE A 156 8.01 1.97 -22.24
N ALA A 157 9.02 2.79 -22.53
CA ALA A 157 9.93 2.52 -23.66
C ALA A 157 10.75 1.25 -23.40
N THR A 158 11.42 1.18 -22.25
CA THR A 158 12.17 -0.01 -21.82
C THR A 158 11.27 -1.24 -21.67
N TYR A 159 10.07 -1.08 -21.14
CA TYR A 159 9.10 -2.18 -21.03
C TYR A 159 8.71 -2.74 -22.41
N LEU A 160 8.45 -1.87 -23.38
CA LEU A 160 8.16 -2.27 -24.77
C LEU A 160 9.35 -3.00 -25.41
N GLU A 161 10.57 -2.54 -25.21
CA GLU A 161 11.78 -3.22 -25.70
C GLU A 161 11.88 -4.64 -25.14
N ASN A 162 11.67 -4.80 -23.82
CA ASN A 162 11.68 -6.10 -23.14
C ASN A 162 10.57 -7.03 -23.68
N LEU A 163 9.37 -6.49 -23.92
CA LEU A 163 8.26 -7.27 -24.50
C LEU A 163 8.55 -7.69 -25.94
N HIS A 164 9.14 -6.83 -26.76
CA HIS A 164 9.53 -7.18 -28.13
C HIS A 164 10.61 -8.26 -28.15
N GLU A 165 11.60 -8.17 -27.27
CA GLU A 165 12.63 -9.20 -27.15
C GLU A 165 12.03 -10.54 -26.65
N LYS A 166 11.12 -10.50 -25.67
CA LYS A 166 10.39 -11.70 -25.24
C LYS A 166 9.58 -12.31 -26.38
N LEU A 167 8.88 -11.49 -27.16
CA LEU A 167 8.11 -11.94 -28.31
C LEU A 167 8.99 -12.64 -29.34
N ARG A 168 10.15 -12.07 -29.66
CA ARG A 168 11.14 -12.66 -30.60
C ARG A 168 11.57 -14.05 -30.14
N LYS A 169 11.98 -14.20 -28.87
CA LYS A 169 12.39 -15.49 -28.30
C LYS A 169 11.27 -16.54 -28.33
N LEU A 170 10.05 -16.12 -27.99
CA LEU A 170 8.89 -17.02 -28.07
C LEU A 170 8.59 -17.48 -29.48
N GLN A 171 8.72 -16.61 -30.48
CA GLN A 171 8.53 -16.96 -31.89
C GLN A 171 9.60 -17.94 -32.40
N GLU A 172 10.87 -17.75 -32.01
CA GLU A 172 11.95 -18.67 -32.30
C GLU A 172 11.67 -20.07 -31.74
N THR A 173 11.32 -20.14 -30.44
CA THR A 173 10.96 -21.41 -29.79
C THR A 173 9.72 -22.06 -30.42
N LEU A 174 8.72 -21.28 -30.80
CA LEU A 174 7.54 -21.80 -31.50
C LEU A 174 7.88 -22.37 -32.89
N ASN A 175 8.81 -21.75 -33.62
CA ASN A 175 9.30 -22.26 -34.89
C ASN A 175 10.00 -23.63 -34.73
N GLU A 176 10.89 -23.78 -33.71
CA GLU A 176 11.53 -25.04 -33.38
C GLU A 176 10.52 -26.15 -33.06
N VAL A 177 9.48 -25.81 -32.30
CA VAL A 177 8.40 -26.75 -31.98
C VAL A 177 7.60 -27.13 -33.22
N ASN A 178 7.34 -26.20 -34.15
CA ASN A 178 6.65 -26.48 -35.39
C ASN A 178 7.49 -27.40 -36.32
N GLU A 179 8.81 -27.14 -36.44
CA GLU A 179 9.73 -28.02 -37.19
C GLU A 179 9.73 -29.43 -36.62
N ALA A 180 9.78 -29.57 -35.29
CA ALA A 180 9.70 -30.87 -34.63
C ALA A 180 8.36 -31.59 -34.87
N LEU A 181 7.26 -30.83 -35.04
CA LEU A 181 5.95 -31.37 -35.39
C LEU A 181 5.84 -31.78 -36.85
N ILE A 182 6.60 -31.19 -37.76
CA ILE A 182 6.69 -31.65 -39.15
C ILE A 182 7.27 -33.08 -39.17
N ALA A 183 8.32 -33.34 -38.38
CA ALA A 183 8.95 -34.65 -38.29
C ALA A 183 8.06 -35.68 -37.53
N ASN A 184 7.27 -35.26 -36.52
CA ASN A 184 6.38 -36.11 -35.76
C ASN A 184 5.04 -35.40 -35.44
N PRO A 185 4.08 -35.36 -36.36
CA PRO A 185 2.81 -34.63 -36.22
C PRO A 185 1.92 -35.12 -35.08
N LYS A 186 2.08 -36.39 -34.67
CA LYS A 186 1.27 -37.03 -33.59
C LYS A 186 1.86 -36.85 -32.19
N SER A 187 2.98 -36.15 -32.06
CA SER A 187 3.58 -35.92 -30.73
C SER A 187 2.68 -35.06 -29.84
N ARG A 188 2.01 -35.71 -28.90
CA ARG A 188 1.11 -35.04 -27.93
C ARG A 188 1.83 -33.98 -27.11
N LYS A 189 3.08 -34.28 -26.69
CA LYS A 189 3.91 -33.32 -25.93
C LYS A 189 4.17 -32.05 -26.73
N LYS A 190 4.60 -32.17 -28.01
CA LYS A 190 4.90 -31.01 -28.88
C LYS A 190 3.63 -30.21 -29.21
N ASN A 191 2.50 -30.87 -29.43
CA ASN A 191 1.24 -30.20 -29.67
C ASN A 191 0.78 -29.38 -28.44
N ASN A 192 0.97 -29.88 -27.20
CA ASN A 192 0.69 -29.12 -25.99
C ASN A 192 1.64 -27.91 -25.88
N GLN A 193 2.94 -28.09 -26.05
CA GLN A 193 3.92 -27.00 -26.05
C GLN A 193 3.57 -25.91 -27.09
N LYS A 194 3.18 -26.30 -28.29
CA LYS A 194 2.73 -25.37 -29.31
C LYS A 194 1.60 -24.48 -28.83
N ARG A 195 0.55 -25.06 -28.25
CA ARG A 195 -0.58 -24.31 -27.71
C ARG A 195 -0.16 -23.34 -26.59
N GLU A 196 0.66 -23.80 -25.66
CA GLU A 196 1.18 -22.94 -24.58
C GLU A 196 1.95 -21.74 -25.13
N PHE A 197 2.85 -21.94 -26.08
CA PHE A 197 3.62 -20.83 -26.69
C PHE A 197 2.75 -19.92 -27.56
N GLU A 198 1.77 -20.45 -28.30
CA GLU A 198 0.81 -19.63 -29.05
C GLU A 198 -0.02 -18.73 -28.13
N ASP A 199 -0.46 -19.25 -26.96
CA ASP A 199 -1.18 -18.46 -25.93
C ASP A 199 -0.27 -17.40 -25.30
N GLU A 200 0.99 -17.75 -25.04
CA GLU A 200 1.97 -16.79 -24.50
C GLU A 200 2.30 -15.68 -25.50
N VAL A 201 2.51 -16.01 -26.79
CA VAL A 201 2.68 -15.03 -27.87
C VAL A 201 1.48 -14.07 -27.95
N ARG A 202 0.26 -14.59 -27.88
CA ARG A 202 -0.95 -13.77 -27.88
C ARG A 202 -0.99 -12.82 -26.67
N THR A 203 -0.64 -13.32 -25.49
CA THR A 203 -0.57 -12.53 -24.27
C THR A 203 0.47 -11.41 -24.36
N VAL A 204 1.67 -11.72 -24.87
CA VAL A 204 2.74 -10.71 -25.03
C VAL A 204 2.35 -9.66 -26.05
N ARG A 205 1.73 -10.03 -27.17
CA ARG A 205 1.24 -9.06 -28.18
C ARG A 205 0.21 -8.11 -27.57
N LYS A 206 -0.77 -8.63 -26.84
CA LYS A 206 -1.76 -7.80 -26.15
C LYS A 206 -1.09 -6.80 -25.19
N ARG A 207 -0.08 -7.24 -24.41
CA ARG A 207 0.69 -6.36 -23.54
C ARG A 207 1.47 -5.28 -24.29
N ILE A 208 2.01 -5.61 -25.46
CA ILE A 208 2.67 -4.62 -26.32
C ILE A 208 1.68 -3.55 -26.78
N ASP A 209 0.48 -3.93 -27.19
CA ASP A 209 -0.54 -2.99 -27.64
C ASP A 209 -1.00 -2.10 -26.48
N GLU A 210 -1.30 -2.68 -25.30
CA GLU A 210 -1.63 -1.95 -24.09
C GLU A 210 -0.51 -0.97 -23.66
N ALA A 211 0.74 -1.42 -23.70
CA ALA A 211 1.88 -0.58 -23.32
C ALA A 211 2.10 0.59 -24.29
N LYS A 212 1.85 0.39 -25.60
CA LYS A 212 1.90 1.47 -26.59
C LYS A 212 0.84 2.54 -26.34
N GLU A 213 -0.37 2.13 -25.98
CA GLU A 213 -1.45 3.06 -25.63
C GLU A 213 -1.15 3.87 -24.36
N MET A 214 -0.45 3.25 -23.39
CA MET A 214 -0.12 3.88 -22.11
C MET A 214 1.11 4.80 -22.20
N LYS A 215 2.02 4.55 -23.15
CA LYS A 215 3.25 5.32 -23.29
C LYS A 215 2.94 6.76 -23.74
N THR A 216 3.27 7.74 -22.90
CA THR A 216 3.13 9.17 -23.23
C THR A 216 4.47 9.83 -23.54
N SER A 217 5.57 9.28 -23.04
CA SER A 217 6.94 9.78 -23.24
C SER A 217 7.97 8.64 -23.20
N ASP A 218 9.25 8.96 -23.35
CA ASP A 218 10.36 8.04 -23.12
C ASP A 218 10.85 8.05 -21.67
N GLU A 219 10.36 9.00 -20.86
CA GLU A 219 10.67 9.09 -19.44
C GLU A 219 9.78 8.14 -18.61
N PRO A 220 10.24 7.71 -17.40
CA PRO A 220 9.41 6.91 -16.51
C PRO A 220 8.13 7.63 -16.10
N GLU A 221 7.02 6.92 -16.09
CA GLU A 221 5.73 7.42 -15.66
C GLU A 221 5.37 6.91 -14.26
N ILE A 222 4.93 7.82 -13.38
CA ILE A 222 4.45 7.47 -12.05
C ILE A 222 3.11 6.72 -12.18
N LEU A 223 3.04 5.54 -11.56
CA LEU A 223 1.87 4.67 -11.56
C LEU A 223 1.06 4.79 -10.27
N ALA A 224 1.76 4.92 -9.15
CA ALA A 224 1.22 5.01 -7.80
C ALA A 224 2.20 5.74 -6.89
N GLY A 225 1.71 6.24 -5.77
CA GLY A 225 2.55 6.84 -4.75
C GLY A 225 1.93 6.72 -3.36
N ALA A 226 2.77 6.85 -2.35
CA ALA A 226 2.35 6.83 -0.97
C ALA A 226 3.28 7.66 -0.08
N LEU A 227 2.70 8.31 0.92
CA LEU A 227 3.40 8.98 2.00
C LEU A 227 3.46 8.06 3.21
N PHE A 228 4.66 7.87 3.72
CA PHE A 228 4.93 7.16 4.96
C PHE A 228 5.57 8.11 5.98
N ILE A 229 5.19 7.94 7.25
CA ILE A 229 5.88 8.58 8.36
C ILE A 229 6.66 7.50 9.11
N VAL A 230 7.96 7.70 9.20
CA VAL A 230 8.88 6.80 9.88
C VAL A 230 9.10 7.28 11.31
N HIS A 231 8.76 6.44 12.27
CA HIS A 231 8.98 6.66 13.69
C HIS A 231 9.80 5.48 14.25
N PRO A 232 10.62 5.66 15.31
CA PRO A 232 11.36 4.56 15.90
C PRO A 232 10.52 3.36 16.36
N GLN A 233 9.22 3.58 16.62
CA GLN A 233 8.29 2.55 17.08
C GLN A 233 7.43 1.96 15.96
N GLU A 234 7.21 2.69 14.88
CA GLU A 234 6.40 2.22 13.76
C GLU A 234 6.67 3.00 12.46
N VAL A 235 6.40 2.37 11.33
CA VAL A 235 6.25 3.02 10.03
C VAL A 235 4.77 3.13 9.72
N VAL A 236 4.27 4.35 9.48
CA VAL A 236 2.85 4.61 9.21
C VAL A 236 2.62 4.87 7.72
N TYR A 237 1.77 4.07 7.07
CA TYR A 237 1.28 4.30 5.71
C TYR A 237 0.11 5.27 5.75
N LEU A 238 0.38 6.57 5.54
CA LEU A 238 -0.56 7.65 5.87
C LEU A 238 -1.48 8.03 4.71
N PHE A 239 -0.93 8.33 3.54
CA PHE A 239 -1.67 8.72 2.34
C PHE A 239 -1.20 7.92 1.13
N SER A 240 -2.09 7.69 0.18
CA SER A 240 -1.72 7.04 -1.07
C SER A 240 -2.62 7.44 -2.22
N GLY A 241 -2.08 7.33 -3.42
CA GLY A 241 -2.81 7.51 -4.65
C GLY A 241 -2.36 6.51 -5.72
N THR A 242 -3.27 6.23 -6.66
CA THR A 242 -3.02 5.34 -7.78
C THR A 242 -3.78 5.84 -9.00
N TYR A 243 -3.09 5.97 -10.12
CA TYR A 243 -3.77 6.23 -11.39
C TYR A 243 -4.53 4.97 -11.85
N GLU A 244 -5.84 5.08 -12.01
CA GLU A 244 -6.72 3.96 -12.37
C GLU A 244 -6.28 3.29 -13.68
N LYS A 245 -5.82 4.07 -14.64
CA LYS A 245 -5.33 3.57 -15.94
C LYS A 245 -4.12 2.62 -15.81
N TYR A 246 -3.40 2.66 -14.69
CA TYR A 246 -2.21 1.83 -14.45
C TYR A 246 -2.41 0.71 -13.43
N LYS A 247 -3.65 0.43 -13.01
CA LYS A 247 -3.94 -0.58 -11.97
C LYS A 247 -3.40 -1.98 -12.29
N GLN A 248 -3.34 -2.36 -13.58
CA GLN A 248 -2.83 -3.66 -14.03
C GLN A 248 -1.34 -3.87 -13.80
N TYR A 249 -0.59 -2.82 -13.44
CA TYR A 249 0.84 -2.90 -13.12
C TYR A 249 1.13 -3.14 -11.64
N TYR A 250 0.11 -3.23 -10.78
CA TYR A 250 0.21 -3.57 -9.35
C TYR A 250 1.16 -2.71 -8.53
N ALA A 251 1.44 -1.49 -8.97
CA ALA A 251 2.42 -0.58 -8.38
C ALA A 251 2.32 -0.37 -6.86
N PRO A 252 1.11 -0.26 -6.24
CA PRO A 252 0.98 -0.15 -4.79
C PRO A 252 1.59 -1.32 -4.01
N TYR A 253 1.55 -2.54 -4.54
CA TYR A 253 2.13 -3.71 -3.90
C TYR A 253 3.65 -3.61 -3.78
N LEU A 254 4.31 -3.06 -4.81
CA LEU A 254 5.76 -2.86 -4.78
C LEU A 254 6.17 -1.78 -3.77
N ILE A 255 5.40 -0.68 -3.68
CA ILE A 255 5.64 0.38 -2.68
C ILE A 255 5.53 -0.21 -1.27
N GLN A 256 4.47 -0.97 -0.97
CA GLN A 256 4.31 -1.60 0.33
C GLN A 256 5.46 -2.57 0.63
N HIS A 257 5.82 -3.43 -0.32
CA HIS A 257 6.93 -4.37 -0.14
C HIS A 257 8.24 -3.62 0.17
N LYS A 258 8.54 -2.55 -0.56
CA LYS A 258 9.74 -1.74 -0.32
C LYS A 258 9.76 -1.15 1.08
N MET A 259 8.63 -0.61 1.55
CA MET A 259 8.55 0.01 2.88
C MET A 259 8.49 -1.01 4.02
N LEU A 260 7.89 -2.17 3.81
CA LEU A 260 7.95 -3.29 4.76
C LEU A 260 9.38 -3.83 4.89
N THR A 261 10.11 -3.98 3.77
CA THR A 261 11.54 -4.34 3.80
C THR A 261 12.36 -3.28 4.53
N TYR A 262 12.15 -2.00 4.24
CA TYR A 262 12.78 -0.89 4.96
C TYR A 262 12.54 -0.98 6.48
N THR A 263 11.34 -1.35 6.90
CA THR A 263 10.98 -1.51 8.32
C THR A 263 11.79 -2.62 9.00
N VAL A 264 11.99 -3.76 8.30
CA VAL A 264 12.85 -4.85 8.78
C VAL A 264 14.33 -4.42 8.85
N GLU A 265 14.86 -3.83 7.78
CA GLU A 265 16.25 -3.37 7.67
C GLU A 265 16.63 -2.38 8.78
N ASN A 266 15.66 -1.55 9.22
CA ASN A 266 15.85 -0.54 10.26
C ASN A 266 15.43 -1.00 11.66
N ASN A 267 15.06 -2.29 11.83
CA ASN A 267 14.62 -2.87 13.10
C ASN A 267 13.46 -2.10 13.77
N ILE A 268 12.55 -1.55 12.97
CA ILE A 268 11.36 -0.87 13.47
C ILE A 268 10.32 -1.95 13.82
N PRO A 269 9.78 -1.97 15.05
CA PRO A 269 9.03 -3.11 15.55
C PRO A 269 7.63 -3.28 14.97
N LYS A 270 7.07 -2.24 14.32
CA LYS A 270 5.68 -2.24 13.84
C LYS A 270 5.56 -1.55 12.48
N TYR A 271 4.69 -2.09 11.64
CA TYR A 271 4.23 -1.43 10.43
C TYR A 271 2.73 -1.19 10.51
N ASN A 272 2.32 0.06 10.39
CA ASN A 272 0.95 0.51 10.53
C ASN A 272 0.39 0.88 9.15
N PHE A 273 -0.47 0.02 8.60
CA PHE A 273 -1.18 0.30 7.34
C PHE A 273 -2.28 1.36 7.49
N TYR A 274 -2.43 1.91 8.70
CA TYR A 274 -3.41 2.93 9.06
C TYR A 274 -4.86 2.45 9.00
N GLY A 275 -5.80 3.42 8.93
CA GLY A 275 -7.22 3.18 9.13
C GLY A 275 -7.87 2.18 8.19
N VAL A 276 -8.85 1.45 8.71
CA VAL A 276 -9.81 0.62 7.97
C VAL A 276 -11.22 0.93 8.48
N ASP A 277 -12.23 0.67 7.64
CA ASP A 277 -13.62 1.07 7.92
C ASP A 277 -14.32 0.22 8.99
N GLY A 278 -13.67 -0.86 9.48
CA GLY A 278 -14.28 -1.80 10.42
C GLY A 278 -15.33 -2.72 9.79
N VAL A 279 -15.37 -2.81 8.47
CA VAL A 279 -16.21 -3.73 7.71
C VAL A 279 -15.41 -4.98 7.38
N PHE A 280 -15.73 -6.08 8.06
CA PHE A 280 -14.96 -7.33 7.98
C PHE A 280 -15.66 -8.46 7.20
N ASP A 281 -16.68 -8.14 6.42
CA ASP A 281 -17.44 -9.08 5.60
C ASP A 281 -16.74 -9.45 4.27
N GLY A 282 -15.58 -8.86 4.03
CA GLY A 282 -14.80 -9.06 2.81
C GLY A 282 -15.23 -8.16 1.64
N SER A 283 -16.10 -7.18 1.83
CA SER A 283 -16.46 -6.22 0.78
C SER A 283 -15.43 -5.10 0.63
N ASP A 284 -14.69 -4.76 1.71
CA ASP A 284 -13.68 -3.71 1.70
C ASP A 284 -12.41 -4.14 0.93
N GLY A 285 -12.22 -3.56 -0.26
CA GLY A 285 -11.04 -3.81 -1.10
C GLY A 285 -9.74 -3.23 -0.51
N VAL A 286 -9.83 -2.16 0.31
CA VAL A 286 -8.66 -1.56 0.97
C VAL A 286 -8.17 -2.48 2.08
N LEU A 287 -9.09 -3.01 2.88
CA LEU A 287 -8.76 -4.00 3.90
C LEU A 287 -8.15 -5.26 3.27
N LYS A 288 -8.75 -5.81 2.20
CA LYS A 288 -8.19 -6.97 1.47
C LYS A 288 -6.76 -6.71 0.99
N PHE A 289 -6.49 -5.54 0.43
CA PHE A 289 -5.14 -5.15 0.02
C PHE A 289 -4.17 -5.19 1.21
N LYS A 290 -4.50 -4.56 2.33
CA LYS A 290 -3.68 -4.57 3.54
C LYS A 290 -3.47 -5.98 4.11
N GLN A 291 -4.55 -6.75 4.19
CA GLN A 291 -4.55 -8.16 4.62
C GLN A 291 -3.61 -9.03 3.79
N SER A 292 -3.43 -8.75 2.50
CA SER A 292 -2.55 -9.54 1.64
C SER A 292 -1.08 -9.56 2.08
N PHE A 293 -0.67 -8.58 2.91
CA PHE A 293 0.67 -8.50 3.51
C PHE A 293 0.77 -9.19 4.89
N GLY A 294 -0.34 -9.72 5.39
CA GLY A 294 -0.41 -10.27 6.74
C GLY A 294 -0.44 -9.20 7.83
N GLY A 295 -0.97 -9.52 8.97
CA GLY A 295 -1.13 -8.60 10.09
C GLY A 295 -2.41 -8.89 10.87
N HIS A 296 -2.84 -7.93 11.66
CA HIS A 296 -4.03 -7.99 12.50
C HIS A 296 -4.68 -6.60 12.63
N VAL A 297 -5.82 -6.55 13.28
CA VAL A 297 -6.56 -5.32 13.51
C VAL A 297 -6.37 -4.87 14.96
N GLU A 298 -6.03 -3.61 15.17
CA GLU A 298 -6.09 -2.94 16.47
C GLU A 298 -7.32 -2.04 16.52
N GLU A 299 -8.14 -2.18 17.56
CA GLU A 299 -9.25 -1.27 17.85
C GLU A 299 -8.79 -0.23 18.86
N LEU A 300 -8.92 1.04 18.48
CA LEU A 300 -8.56 2.18 19.30
C LEU A 300 -9.73 2.66 20.13
N MET A 301 -9.41 3.37 21.22
CA MET A 301 -10.39 3.85 22.20
C MET A 301 -11.42 4.83 21.62
N GLY A 302 -11.08 5.56 20.56
CA GLY A 302 -11.92 6.66 20.07
C GLY A 302 -11.79 7.93 20.92
N ASN A 303 -12.83 8.76 20.89
CA ASN A 303 -12.87 10.06 21.58
C ASN A 303 -13.44 9.96 22.99
#